data_4c0f51b7b302bdd52a71c227efa668dc
#
_entry.id   4c0f51b7b302bdd52a71c227efa668dc
#
_cell.length_a   1.000
_cell.length_b   1.000
_cell.length_c   1.000
_cell.angle_alpha   90.00
_cell.angle_beta   90.00
_cell.angle_gamma   90.00
#
_symmetry.space_group_name_H-M   'P 1'
#
loop_
_entity.id
_entity.type
_entity.pdbx_description
1 polymer ?
#
loop_
_entity_poly.entity_id
_entity_poly.type
_entity_poly.pdbx_seq_one_letter_code
_entity_poly.pdbx_strand_id
1 'polypeptide(L)'
;MATKIIGVGGMGINFVNYMIKEKIRKVKYITIDTNLENSESSMANQKIFLDTGLDKCSREQVERIALQCYEQFYKLLKGTNILFLISGVGGATGSGITPVILEVARELKIFTITIVARPFFLEGFDIMKIASIGMRKIEKLTDGLIIIPNEKLYNYVDKRKPLSSAYSQANMLIKEGIECIVNILAEVGLMNIDLLDVRAVLDNSRDTVIRVGEGFGETAVEGILMQIKKKNLFEGEIRDAKRVLLSFTTGNDVPLSDIQKITQGITDVIKYKNIKLIWGIIINPSYEFNKKIKTVMISSEQ
;
A
#
# COMPACT_ATOMS: atom_id res chain seq x y z
N MET A 1 15.69 10.20 3.91
CA MET A 1 14.31 10.30 4.43
C MET A 1 13.99 9.05 5.22
N ALA A 2 13.40 9.16 6.42
CA ALA A 2 13.11 8.02 7.28
C ALA A 2 11.73 7.44 6.96
N THR A 3 11.71 6.22 6.44
CA THR A 3 10.48 5.49 6.11
C THR A 3 10.31 4.29 7.03
N LYS A 4 9.11 4.13 7.59
CA LYS A 4 8.74 2.98 8.40
C LYS A 4 7.55 2.24 7.79
N ILE A 5 7.58 0.93 7.94
CA ILE A 5 6.48 0.03 7.56
C ILE A 5 6.06 -0.69 8.84
N ILE A 6 4.81 -0.50 9.22
CA ILE A 6 4.23 -1.12 10.42
C ILE A 6 3.11 -2.06 10.00
N GLY A 7 3.26 -3.34 10.37
CA GLY A 7 2.20 -4.35 10.24
C GLY A 7 1.48 -4.56 11.57
N VAL A 8 0.16 -4.41 11.56
CA VAL A 8 -0.68 -4.59 12.75
C VAL A 8 -1.57 -5.82 12.59
N GLY A 9 -1.50 -6.72 13.55
CA GLY A 9 -2.24 -7.99 13.54
C GLY A 9 -1.66 -9.00 12.56
N GLY A 10 -2.19 -10.21 12.53
CA GLY A 10 -1.68 -11.32 11.73
C GLY A 10 -1.57 -10.99 10.24
N MET A 11 -2.56 -10.28 9.66
CA MET A 11 -2.50 -9.84 8.26
C MET A 11 -1.33 -8.89 8.02
N GLY A 12 -1.15 -7.88 8.89
CA GLY A 12 -0.05 -6.93 8.80
C GLY A 12 1.31 -7.61 8.93
N ILE A 13 1.45 -8.58 9.86
CA ILE A 13 2.66 -9.38 10.04
C ILE A 13 2.99 -10.19 8.78
N ASN A 14 2.01 -10.89 8.21
CA ASN A 14 2.19 -11.68 7.00
C ASN A 14 2.69 -10.83 5.84
N PHE A 15 2.14 -9.62 5.70
CA PHE A 15 2.58 -8.69 4.67
C PHE A 15 4.00 -8.16 4.92
N VAL A 16 4.32 -7.78 6.16
CA VAL A 16 5.69 -7.34 6.52
C VAL A 16 6.69 -8.47 6.26
N ASN A 17 6.37 -9.71 6.64
CA ASN A 17 7.22 -10.86 6.37
C ASN A 17 7.44 -11.07 4.86
N TYR A 18 6.40 -10.89 4.05
CA TYR A 18 6.50 -10.92 2.59
C TYR A 18 7.47 -9.85 2.08
N MET A 19 7.34 -8.60 2.51
CA MET A 19 8.20 -7.49 2.07
C MET A 19 9.67 -7.68 2.47
N ILE A 20 9.92 -8.26 3.65
CA ILE A 20 11.28 -8.59 4.09
C ILE A 20 11.91 -9.66 3.19
N LYS A 21 11.15 -10.69 2.81
CA LYS A 21 11.59 -11.72 1.87
C LYS A 21 11.90 -11.14 0.48
N GLU A 22 11.10 -10.19 0.03
CA GLU A 22 11.29 -9.45 -1.23
C GLU A 22 12.39 -8.37 -1.15
N LYS A 23 13.05 -8.21 0.01
CA LYS A 23 14.23 -7.37 0.23
C LYS A 23 14.05 -5.90 -0.12
N ILE A 24 12.90 -5.30 0.14
CA ILE A 24 12.75 -3.84 0.02
C ILE A 24 13.72 -3.17 0.97
N ARG A 25 14.53 -2.28 0.43
CA ARG A 25 15.59 -1.59 1.15
C ARG A 25 15.15 -0.18 1.60
N LYS A 26 15.97 0.45 2.45
CA LYS A 26 15.78 1.86 2.91
C LYS A 26 14.53 2.08 3.76
N VAL A 27 13.98 1.01 4.37
CA VAL A 27 12.82 1.06 5.26
C VAL A 27 13.09 0.32 6.57
N LYS A 28 12.39 0.72 7.65
CA LYS A 28 12.39 -0.03 8.92
C LYS A 28 11.10 -0.79 9.06
N TYR A 29 11.19 -2.08 9.36
CA TYR A 29 10.07 -2.98 9.55
C TYR A 29 9.73 -3.15 11.02
N ILE A 30 8.46 -2.98 11.36
CA ILE A 30 7.93 -3.08 12.71
C ILE A 30 6.65 -3.90 12.63
N THR A 31 6.40 -4.75 13.63
CA THR A 31 5.13 -5.46 13.76
C THR A 31 4.55 -5.29 15.15
N ILE A 32 3.22 -5.23 15.23
CA ILE A 32 2.47 -5.05 16.48
C ILE A 32 1.31 -6.02 16.46
N ASP A 33 1.24 -6.87 17.51
CA ASP A 33 0.13 -7.82 17.66
C ASP A 33 -0.23 -8.03 19.14
N THR A 34 -1.44 -8.51 19.39
CA THR A 34 -1.93 -8.98 20.68
C THR A 34 -1.87 -10.51 20.82
N ASN A 35 -1.50 -11.22 19.77
CA ASN A 35 -1.26 -12.66 19.79
C ASN A 35 0.24 -12.94 19.76
N LEU A 36 0.71 -13.72 20.75
CA LEU A 36 2.13 -14.01 20.93
C LEU A 36 2.70 -14.84 19.76
N GLU A 37 2.00 -15.87 19.30
CA GLU A 37 2.44 -16.72 18.19
C GLU A 37 2.64 -15.92 16.91
N ASN A 38 1.69 -15.04 16.59
CA ASN A 38 1.83 -14.12 15.47
C ASN A 38 3.05 -13.22 15.63
N SER A 39 3.25 -12.65 16.82
CA SER A 39 4.39 -11.78 17.11
C SER A 39 5.73 -12.51 16.94
N GLU A 40 5.81 -13.77 17.42
CA GLU A 40 7.00 -14.62 17.27
C GLU A 40 7.27 -14.97 15.81
N SER A 41 6.24 -15.24 15.01
CA SER A 41 6.35 -15.55 13.58
C SER A 41 6.85 -14.38 12.73
N SER A 42 6.87 -13.18 13.27
CA SER A 42 7.32 -11.97 12.57
C SER A 42 8.82 -12.01 12.28
N MET A 43 9.20 -11.61 11.07
CA MET A 43 10.58 -11.42 10.65
C MET A 43 11.08 -9.96 10.84
N ALA A 44 10.23 -9.07 11.37
CA ALA A 44 10.58 -7.65 11.56
C ALA A 44 11.71 -7.48 12.58
N ASN A 45 12.53 -6.46 12.37
CA ASN A 45 13.60 -6.10 13.30
C ASN A 45 13.07 -5.65 14.67
N GLN A 46 11.90 -5.05 14.69
CA GLN A 46 11.22 -4.61 15.90
C GLN A 46 9.82 -5.19 15.96
N LYS A 47 9.56 -5.92 17.06
CA LYS A 47 8.29 -6.57 17.32
C LYS A 47 7.73 -5.99 18.61
N ILE A 48 6.46 -5.64 18.62
CA ILE A 48 5.74 -5.17 19.82
C ILE A 48 4.61 -6.12 20.06
N PHE A 49 4.69 -6.83 21.16
CA PHE A 49 3.62 -7.65 21.70
C PHE A 49 2.85 -6.83 22.74
N LEU A 50 1.55 -6.67 22.53
CA LEU A 50 0.66 -6.02 23.49
C LEU A 50 -0.08 -7.12 24.25
N ASP A 51 0.43 -7.46 25.43
CA ASP A 51 -0.23 -8.43 26.29
C ASP A 51 -1.57 -7.89 26.76
N THR A 52 -2.61 -8.61 26.44
CA THR A 52 -3.98 -8.26 26.83
C THR A 52 -4.41 -8.96 28.12
N GLY A 53 -3.65 -9.94 28.58
CA GLY A 53 -4.01 -10.81 29.71
C GLY A 53 -5.25 -11.67 29.44
N LEU A 54 -5.75 -11.76 28.22
CA LEU A 54 -6.98 -12.45 27.84
C LEU A 54 -6.78 -13.26 26.55
N ASP A 55 -7.32 -14.47 26.49
CA ASP A 55 -7.27 -15.31 25.29
C ASP A 55 -8.06 -14.69 24.10
N LYS A 56 -9.13 -13.98 24.41
CA LYS A 56 -9.94 -13.26 23.43
C LYS A 56 -10.30 -11.88 23.93
N CYS A 57 -9.99 -10.85 23.13
CA CYS A 57 -10.30 -9.47 23.45
C CYS A 57 -11.31 -8.88 22.48
N SER A 58 -12.16 -7.99 22.97
CA SER A 58 -12.95 -7.12 22.11
C SER A 58 -12.07 -6.01 21.50
N ARG A 59 -12.54 -5.41 20.40
CA ARG A 59 -11.87 -4.27 19.78
C ARG A 59 -11.63 -3.13 20.79
N GLU A 60 -12.64 -2.84 21.64
CA GLU A 60 -12.58 -1.77 22.64
C GLU A 60 -11.53 -2.02 23.72
N GLN A 61 -11.36 -3.29 24.14
CA GLN A 61 -10.32 -3.68 25.09
C GLN A 61 -8.93 -3.47 24.47
N VAL A 62 -8.73 -3.94 23.23
CA VAL A 62 -7.47 -3.75 22.50
C VAL A 62 -7.17 -2.28 22.28
N GLU A 63 -8.16 -1.47 21.89
CA GLU A 63 -7.99 -0.02 21.72
C GLU A 63 -7.57 0.66 23.05
N ARG A 64 -8.15 0.26 24.18
CA ARG A 64 -7.78 0.78 25.50
C ARG A 64 -6.32 0.46 25.84
N ILE A 65 -5.87 -0.77 25.59
CA ILE A 65 -4.48 -1.18 25.82
C ILE A 65 -3.54 -0.41 24.89
N ALA A 66 -3.90 -0.26 23.62
CA ALA A 66 -3.12 0.53 22.69
C ALA A 66 -2.97 2.01 23.14
N LEU A 67 -4.02 2.60 23.70
CA LEU A 67 -3.97 3.96 24.27
C LEU A 67 -3.03 4.06 25.49
N GLN A 68 -2.93 3.02 26.30
CA GLN A 68 -1.93 2.98 27.39
C GLN A 68 -0.49 2.93 26.85
N CYS A 69 -0.29 2.42 25.64
CA CYS A 69 1.00 2.37 24.96
C CYS A 69 1.28 3.61 24.09
N TYR A 70 0.48 4.68 24.19
CA TYR A 70 0.59 5.87 23.34
C TYR A 70 1.99 6.47 23.32
N GLU A 71 2.60 6.68 24.49
CA GLU A 71 3.97 7.21 24.61
C GLU A 71 5.04 6.28 23.98
N GLN A 72 4.82 4.97 24.01
CA GLN A 72 5.69 4.00 23.35
C GLN A 72 5.59 4.18 21.82
N PHE A 73 4.38 4.31 21.29
CA PHE A 73 4.16 4.56 19.87
C PHE A 73 4.70 5.93 19.44
N TYR A 74 4.55 6.95 20.28
CA TYR A 74 5.12 8.28 20.02
C TYR A 74 6.65 8.22 19.88
N LYS A 75 7.34 7.58 20.81
CA LYS A 75 8.79 7.35 20.74
C LYS A 75 9.19 6.52 19.52
N LEU A 76 8.39 5.49 19.20
CA LEU A 76 8.58 4.62 18.05
C LEU A 76 8.52 5.41 16.74
N LEU A 77 7.57 6.33 16.62
CA LEU A 77 7.30 7.06 15.37
C LEU A 77 8.12 8.35 15.23
N LYS A 78 8.67 8.89 16.31
CA LYS A 78 9.46 10.12 16.28
C LYS A 78 10.57 10.06 15.22
N GLY A 79 10.69 11.13 14.42
CA GLY A 79 11.67 11.26 13.35
C GLY A 79 11.33 10.47 12.07
N THR A 80 10.11 9.92 11.95
CA THR A 80 9.61 9.28 10.72
C THR A 80 9.05 10.36 9.77
N ASN A 81 9.38 10.27 8.49
CA ASN A 81 8.84 11.16 7.47
C ASN A 81 7.62 10.54 6.77
N ILE A 82 7.70 9.23 6.49
CA ILE A 82 6.64 8.46 5.85
C ILE A 82 6.36 7.20 6.64
N LEU A 83 5.10 6.93 6.88
CA LEU A 83 4.60 5.72 7.51
C LEU A 83 3.70 4.96 6.52
N PHE A 84 4.05 3.71 6.24
CA PHE A 84 3.12 2.74 5.67
C PHE A 84 2.57 1.88 6.80
N LEU A 85 1.26 1.97 7.03
CA LEU A 85 0.58 1.24 8.09
C LEU A 85 -0.34 0.19 7.48
N ILE A 86 -0.08 -1.09 7.76
CA ILE A 86 -0.76 -2.21 7.11
C ILE A 86 -1.52 -3.02 8.15
N SER A 87 -2.82 -3.21 7.91
CA SER A 87 -3.70 -3.87 8.87
C SER A 87 -4.88 -4.55 8.20
N GLY A 88 -5.39 -5.60 8.82
CA GLY A 88 -6.73 -6.14 8.54
C GLY A 88 -7.75 -5.57 9.51
N VAL A 89 -8.88 -5.10 9.00
CA VAL A 89 -10.02 -4.71 9.84
C VAL A 89 -11.02 -5.85 9.99
N GLY A 90 -11.81 -5.85 11.07
CA GLY A 90 -12.76 -6.93 11.41
C GLY A 90 -12.29 -7.74 12.62
N GLY A 91 -10.97 -7.92 12.77
CA GLY A 91 -10.38 -8.44 14.02
C GLY A 91 -10.18 -7.36 15.07
N ALA A 92 -10.08 -7.76 16.34
CA ALA A 92 -9.89 -6.84 17.47
C ALA A 92 -8.55 -6.08 17.37
N THR A 93 -7.46 -6.78 17.06
CA THR A 93 -6.10 -6.22 17.01
C THR A 93 -6.01 -5.11 15.96
N GLY A 94 -6.28 -5.42 14.68
CA GLY A 94 -6.17 -4.45 13.60
C GLY A 94 -7.12 -3.27 13.75
N SER A 95 -8.39 -3.53 14.09
CA SER A 95 -9.40 -2.47 14.27
C SER A 95 -9.21 -1.64 15.54
N GLY A 96 -8.51 -2.16 16.56
CA GLY A 96 -8.25 -1.46 17.82
C GLY A 96 -6.95 -0.66 17.82
N ILE A 97 -5.84 -1.25 17.36
CA ILE A 97 -4.50 -0.62 17.42
C ILE A 97 -4.29 0.41 16.32
N THR A 98 -4.72 0.11 15.07
CA THR A 98 -4.43 0.95 13.92
C THR A 98 -4.86 2.41 14.11
N PRO A 99 -6.08 2.73 14.59
CA PRO A 99 -6.47 4.11 14.84
C PRO A 99 -5.57 4.84 15.83
N VAL A 100 -5.11 4.17 16.89
CA VAL A 100 -4.24 4.78 17.92
C VAL A 100 -2.87 5.15 17.31
N ILE A 101 -2.30 4.28 16.48
CA ILE A 101 -1.04 4.58 15.77
C ILE A 101 -1.22 5.78 14.83
N LEU A 102 -2.38 5.87 14.16
CA LEU A 102 -2.70 6.98 13.26
C LEU A 102 -2.85 8.30 14.02
N GLU A 103 -3.43 8.30 15.22
CA GLU A 103 -3.51 9.49 16.07
C GLU A 103 -2.10 10.00 16.42
N VAL A 104 -1.19 9.10 16.81
CA VAL A 104 0.21 9.44 17.08
C VAL A 104 0.91 9.96 15.82
N ALA A 105 0.72 9.30 14.68
CA ALA A 105 1.33 9.72 13.42
C ALA A 105 0.86 11.11 12.99
N ARG A 106 -0.43 11.41 13.18
CA ARG A 106 -1.03 12.71 12.90
C ARG A 106 -0.50 13.81 13.82
N GLU A 107 -0.34 13.53 15.12
CA GLU A 107 0.26 14.47 16.08
C GLU A 107 1.71 14.81 15.67
N LEU A 108 2.46 13.80 15.23
CA LEU A 108 3.84 13.96 14.74
C LEU A 108 3.92 14.51 13.31
N LYS A 109 2.78 14.79 12.64
CA LYS A 109 2.69 15.27 11.25
C LYS A 109 3.40 14.36 10.24
N ILE A 110 3.37 13.06 10.49
CA ILE A 110 3.96 12.05 9.61
C ILE A 110 3.02 11.80 8.44
N PHE A 111 3.54 11.85 7.21
CA PHE A 111 2.75 11.47 6.05
C PHE A 111 2.46 9.96 6.08
N THR A 112 1.18 9.62 6.24
CA THR A 112 0.77 8.25 6.52
C THR A 112 -0.11 7.67 5.42
N ILE A 113 0.33 6.57 4.84
CA ILE A 113 -0.42 5.77 3.87
C ILE A 113 -0.85 4.49 4.55
N THR A 114 -2.15 4.32 4.71
CA THR A 114 -2.72 3.13 5.36
C THR A 114 -3.23 2.14 4.32
N ILE A 115 -2.84 0.89 4.46
CA ILE A 115 -3.29 -0.22 3.60
C ILE A 115 -4.14 -1.13 4.46
N VAL A 116 -5.41 -1.29 4.07
CA VAL A 116 -6.39 -2.04 4.86
C VAL A 116 -7.00 -3.17 4.06
N ALA A 117 -6.93 -4.40 4.59
CA ALA A 117 -7.73 -5.51 4.10
C ALA A 117 -9.10 -5.53 4.81
N ARG A 118 -10.19 -5.55 3.99
CA ARG A 118 -11.55 -5.72 4.50
C ARG A 118 -11.94 -7.20 4.47
N PRO A 119 -12.62 -7.70 5.51
CA PRO A 119 -13.02 -9.10 5.60
C PRO A 119 -13.98 -9.50 4.50
N PHE A 120 -14.10 -10.81 4.27
CA PHE A 120 -15.15 -11.38 3.44
C PHE A 120 -16.54 -11.22 4.09
N PHE A 121 -17.58 -11.03 3.30
CA PHE A 121 -18.96 -11.04 3.80
C PHE A 121 -19.32 -12.34 4.52
N LEU A 122 -18.73 -13.46 4.09
CA LEU A 122 -18.92 -14.78 4.68
C LEU A 122 -18.37 -14.89 6.13
N GLU A 123 -17.52 -13.97 6.58
CA GLU A 123 -16.99 -13.95 7.95
C GLU A 123 -18.07 -13.54 9.00
N GLY A 124 -19.18 -13.01 8.54
CA GLY A 124 -20.37 -12.73 9.34
C GLY A 124 -20.54 -11.27 9.76
N PHE A 125 -21.74 -10.98 10.26
CA PHE A 125 -22.20 -9.63 10.55
C PHE A 125 -21.34 -8.90 11.60
N ASP A 126 -20.95 -9.60 12.67
CA ASP A 126 -20.18 -8.98 13.77
C ASP A 126 -18.80 -8.53 13.30
N ILE A 127 -18.13 -9.34 12.48
CA ILE A 127 -16.82 -9.00 11.89
C ILE A 127 -16.97 -7.80 10.95
N MET A 128 -18.00 -7.78 10.11
CA MET A 128 -18.28 -6.65 9.22
C MET A 128 -18.60 -5.36 9.99
N LYS A 129 -19.31 -5.46 11.11
CA LYS A 129 -19.60 -4.33 11.99
C LYS A 129 -18.32 -3.77 12.63
N ILE A 130 -17.45 -4.62 13.17
CA ILE A 130 -16.14 -4.22 13.71
C ILE A 130 -15.30 -3.57 12.64
N ALA A 131 -15.25 -4.17 11.42
CA ALA A 131 -14.55 -3.61 10.29
C ALA A 131 -15.04 -2.20 9.92
N SER A 132 -16.35 -2.00 9.85
CA SER A 132 -16.95 -0.69 9.54
C SER A 132 -16.59 0.38 10.58
N ILE A 133 -16.59 0.02 11.87
CA ILE A 133 -16.19 0.95 12.95
C ILE A 133 -14.71 1.32 12.83
N GLY A 134 -13.84 0.33 12.63
CA GLY A 134 -12.40 0.56 12.44
C GLY A 134 -12.11 1.43 11.21
N MET A 135 -12.74 1.13 10.08
CA MET A 135 -12.61 1.90 8.84
C MET A 135 -12.93 3.38 9.02
N ARG A 136 -14.07 3.71 9.64
CA ARG A 136 -14.47 5.13 9.85
C ARG A 136 -13.44 5.94 10.65
N LYS A 137 -12.72 5.29 11.60
CA LYS A 137 -11.65 5.95 12.35
C LYS A 137 -10.41 6.13 11.47
N ILE A 138 -10.01 5.06 10.77
CA ILE A 138 -8.84 5.07 9.88
C ILE A 138 -8.99 6.15 8.80
N GLU A 139 -10.13 6.20 8.12
CA GLU A 139 -10.43 7.17 7.06
C GLU A 139 -10.25 8.64 7.50
N LYS A 140 -10.52 8.95 8.76
CA LYS A 140 -10.40 10.32 9.30
C LYS A 140 -8.99 10.71 9.67
N LEU A 141 -8.10 9.73 9.86
CA LEU A 141 -6.79 9.93 10.49
C LEU A 141 -5.63 9.74 9.51
N THR A 142 -5.83 8.97 8.43
CA THR A 142 -4.79 8.71 7.42
C THR A 142 -4.78 9.78 6.33
N ASP A 143 -3.59 10.05 5.76
CA ASP A 143 -3.46 10.93 4.60
C ASP A 143 -3.85 10.20 3.30
N GLY A 144 -3.35 8.98 3.10
CA GLY A 144 -3.71 8.14 1.96
C GLY A 144 -4.27 6.79 2.41
N LEU A 145 -5.31 6.30 1.72
CA LEU A 145 -5.95 5.03 2.05
C LEU A 145 -6.03 4.10 0.83
N ILE A 146 -5.52 2.90 1.01
CA ILE A 146 -5.59 1.81 0.03
C ILE A 146 -6.43 0.71 0.64
N ILE A 147 -7.57 0.41 0.04
CA ILE A 147 -8.50 -0.61 0.54
C ILE A 147 -8.46 -1.83 -0.38
N ILE A 148 -8.28 -3.00 0.24
CA ILE A 148 -8.31 -4.31 -0.42
C ILE A 148 -9.53 -5.07 0.11
N PRO A 149 -10.66 -5.04 -0.60
CA PRO A 149 -11.79 -5.89 -0.25
C PRO A 149 -11.44 -7.35 -0.54
N ASN A 150 -11.51 -8.23 0.46
CA ASN A 150 -11.25 -9.65 0.26
C ASN A 150 -12.17 -10.27 -0.81
N GLU A 151 -13.38 -9.74 -0.98
CA GLU A 151 -14.30 -10.12 -2.06
C GLU A 151 -13.69 -9.94 -3.47
N LYS A 152 -12.89 -8.89 -3.66
CA LYS A 152 -12.22 -8.68 -4.96
C LYS A 152 -11.09 -9.68 -5.20
N LEU A 153 -10.45 -10.21 -4.15
CA LEU A 153 -9.44 -11.26 -4.27
C LEU A 153 -9.99 -12.50 -4.99
N TYR A 154 -11.21 -12.91 -4.62
CA TYR A 154 -11.87 -14.08 -5.23
C TYR A 154 -12.10 -13.92 -6.73
N ASN A 155 -12.35 -12.69 -7.20
CA ASN A 155 -12.59 -12.39 -8.61
C ASN A 155 -11.33 -12.04 -9.40
N TYR A 156 -10.23 -11.75 -8.69
CA TYR A 156 -8.99 -11.29 -9.30
C TYR A 156 -8.14 -12.43 -9.85
N VAL A 157 -8.17 -13.59 -9.22
CA VAL A 157 -7.43 -14.79 -9.63
C VAL A 157 -8.33 -15.80 -10.32
N ASP A 158 -7.73 -16.76 -11.03
CA ASP A 158 -8.43 -17.94 -11.53
C ASP A 158 -9.04 -18.70 -10.34
N LYS A 159 -10.34 -18.92 -10.36
CA LYS A 159 -11.11 -19.58 -9.29
C LYS A 159 -10.64 -21.01 -8.97
N ARG A 160 -9.84 -21.61 -9.86
CA ARG A 160 -9.21 -22.93 -9.65
C ARG A 160 -7.93 -22.87 -8.84
N LYS A 161 -7.37 -21.67 -8.65
CA LYS A 161 -6.16 -21.48 -7.85
C LYS A 161 -6.49 -21.37 -6.36
N PRO A 162 -5.57 -21.79 -5.46
CA PRO A 162 -5.78 -21.65 -4.03
C PRO A 162 -5.86 -20.17 -3.63
N LEU A 163 -6.60 -19.89 -2.57
CA LEU A 163 -6.77 -18.53 -2.04
C LEU A 163 -5.43 -17.85 -1.70
N SER A 164 -4.43 -18.63 -1.29
CA SER A 164 -3.06 -18.14 -1.03
C SER A 164 -2.44 -17.43 -2.25
N SER A 165 -2.77 -17.86 -3.47
CA SER A 165 -2.28 -17.19 -4.68
C SER A 165 -2.91 -15.81 -4.91
N ALA A 166 -4.16 -15.62 -4.46
CA ALA A 166 -4.81 -14.30 -4.49
C ALA A 166 -4.16 -13.32 -3.52
N TYR A 167 -3.88 -13.77 -2.29
CA TYR A 167 -3.13 -12.97 -1.31
C TYR A 167 -1.72 -12.66 -1.79
N SER A 168 -1.03 -13.62 -2.42
CA SER A 168 0.32 -13.38 -2.96
C SER A 168 0.31 -12.30 -4.04
N GLN A 169 -0.69 -12.27 -4.92
CA GLN A 169 -0.82 -11.22 -5.93
C GLN A 169 -1.15 -9.85 -5.33
N ALA A 170 -2.02 -9.81 -4.31
CA ALA A 170 -2.29 -8.58 -3.57
C ALA A 170 -1.01 -8.03 -2.92
N ASN A 171 -0.28 -8.89 -2.23
CA ASN A 171 0.98 -8.53 -1.58
C ASN A 171 2.00 -8.01 -2.60
N MET A 172 2.09 -8.63 -3.78
CA MET A 172 2.97 -8.16 -4.85
C MET A 172 2.60 -6.74 -5.31
N LEU A 173 1.32 -6.47 -5.58
CA LEU A 173 0.90 -5.14 -6.05
C LEU A 173 1.13 -4.05 -4.99
N ILE A 174 0.83 -4.34 -3.72
CA ILE A 174 1.08 -3.41 -2.62
C ILE A 174 2.59 -3.17 -2.46
N LYS A 175 3.37 -4.23 -2.51
CA LYS A 175 4.85 -4.17 -2.47
C LYS A 175 5.37 -3.26 -3.57
N GLU A 176 4.91 -3.44 -4.80
CA GLU A 176 5.30 -2.61 -5.93
C GLU A 176 4.94 -1.12 -5.74
N GLY A 177 3.76 -0.85 -5.20
CA GLY A 177 3.35 0.53 -4.88
C GLY A 177 4.21 1.17 -3.79
N ILE A 178 4.51 0.46 -2.71
CA ILE A 178 5.37 0.95 -1.63
C ILE A 178 6.80 1.16 -2.13
N GLU A 179 7.35 0.16 -2.83
CA GLU A 179 8.70 0.22 -3.39
C GLU A 179 8.84 1.37 -4.39
N CYS A 180 7.83 1.60 -5.21
CA CYS A 180 7.75 2.73 -6.12
C CYS A 180 7.90 4.06 -5.36
N ILE A 181 7.09 4.29 -4.33
CA ILE A 181 7.15 5.52 -3.53
C ILE A 181 8.51 5.66 -2.84
N VAL A 182 9.03 4.58 -2.26
CA VAL A 182 10.32 4.58 -1.57
C VAL A 182 11.46 4.92 -2.55
N ASN A 183 11.47 4.29 -3.72
CA ASN A 183 12.55 4.49 -4.71
C ASN A 183 12.49 5.88 -5.34
N ILE A 184 11.32 6.35 -5.75
CA ILE A 184 11.12 7.70 -6.29
C ILE A 184 11.68 8.77 -5.35
N LEU A 185 11.46 8.60 -4.05
CA LEU A 185 11.88 9.57 -3.03
C LEU A 185 13.34 9.39 -2.56
N ALA A 186 13.96 8.26 -2.88
CA ALA A 186 15.30 7.92 -2.41
C ALA A 186 16.36 7.92 -3.52
N GLU A 187 15.97 7.87 -4.77
CA GLU A 187 16.85 7.78 -5.92
C GLU A 187 16.77 9.04 -6.79
N VAL A 188 17.91 9.43 -7.34
CA VAL A 188 17.96 10.51 -8.32
C VAL A 188 17.68 9.90 -9.67
N GLY A 189 16.51 10.22 -10.24
CA GLY A 189 16.11 9.79 -11.57
C GLY A 189 16.41 10.84 -12.65
N LEU A 190 16.08 10.54 -13.90
CA LEU A 190 16.07 11.52 -14.98
C LEU A 190 15.02 12.61 -14.76
N MET A 191 13.88 12.23 -14.18
CA MET A 191 12.83 13.14 -13.71
C MET A 191 12.47 12.77 -12.28
N ASN A 192 12.76 13.68 -11.37
CA ASN A 192 12.56 13.47 -9.94
C ASN A 192 11.14 13.84 -9.52
N ILE A 193 10.61 13.04 -8.61
CA ILE A 193 9.36 13.28 -7.89
C ILE A 193 9.73 13.49 -6.43
N ASP A 194 9.22 14.51 -5.80
CA ASP A 194 9.43 14.79 -4.39
C ASP A 194 8.25 14.32 -3.50
N LEU A 195 8.40 14.50 -2.18
CA LEU A 195 7.36 14.13 -1.23
C LEU A 195 6.08 14.97 -1.40
N LEU A 196 6.21 16.22 -1.84
CA LEU A 196 5.05 17.09 -2.06
C LEU A 196 4.23 16.61 -3.26
N ASP A 197 4.91 16.09 -4.29
CA ASP A 197 4.27 15.47 -5.44
C ASP A 197 3.49 14.20 -5.05
N VAL A 198 4.10 13.32 -4.25
CA VAL A 198 3.44 12.12 -3.73
C VAL A 198 2.23 12.50 -2.88
N ARG A 199 2.39 13.49 -1.99
CA ARG A 199 1.27 14.04 -1.21
C ARG A 199 0.18 14.60 -2.10
N ALA A 200 0.53 15.34 -3.14
CA ALA A 200 -0.43 15.94 -4.05
C ALA A 200 -1.33 14.91 -4.76
N VAL A 201 -0.89 13.65 -4.85
CA VAL A 201 -1.69 12.54 -5.40
C VAL A 201 -2.46 11.79 -4.32
N LEU A 202 -1.87 11.59 -3.15
CA LEU A 202 -2.40 10.69 -2.13
C LEU A 202 -3.09 11.39 -0.96
N ASP A 203 -2.83 12.69 -0.74
CA ASP A 203 -3.38 13.40 0.42
C ASP A 203 -4.91 13.46 0.37
N ASN A 204 -5.53 13.04 1.49
CA ASN A 204 -6.97 12.85 1.65
C ASN A 204 -7.60 11.83 0.69
N SER A 205 -6.79 10.99 0.03
CA SER A 205 -7.32 9.95 -0.85
C SER A 205 -7.93 8.79 -0.05
N ARG A 206 -9.09 8.29 -0.52
CA ARG A 206 -9.81 7.18 0.12
C ARG A 206 -9.93 5.95 -0.75
N ASP A 207 -9.72 6.13 -2.05
CA ASP A 207 -9.90 5.10 -3.08
C ASP A 207 -8.65 4.99 -3.94
N THR A 208 -7.49 4.86 -3.27
CA THR A 208 -6.22 4.74 -3.98
C THR A 208 -6.09 3.38 -4.66
N VAL A 209 -5.71 3.43 -5.92
CA VAL A 209 -5.50 2.25 -6.78
C VAL A 209 -4.05 2.15 -7.18
N ILE A 210 -3.48 0.95 -7.09
CA ILE A 210 -2.12 0.64 -7.58
C ILE A 210 -2.25 -0.28 -8.80
N ARG A 211 -1.52 0.03 -9.86
CA ARG A 211 -1.38 -0.80 -11.06
C ARG A 211 0.07 -0.94 -11.43
N VAL A 212 0.40 -2.11 -11.93
CA VAL A 212 1.75 -2.42 -12.40
C VAL A 212 1.66 -3.04 -13.77
N GLY A 213 2.51 -2.59 -14.68
CA GLY A 213 2.70 -3.17 -15.99
C GLY A 213 4.18 -3.30 -16.32
N GLU A 214 4.57 -4.42 -16.87
CA GLU A 214 5.92 -4.65 -17.40
C GLU A 214 5.83 -5.08 -18.86
N GLY A 215 6.76 -4.57 -19.67
CA GLY A 215 6.86 -4.91 -21.08
C GLY A 215 8.30 -4.92 -21.55
N PHE A 216 8.52 -5.58 -22.69
CA PHE A 216 9.84 -5.78 -23.30
C PHE A 216 9.78 -5.53 -24.79
N GLY A 217 10.84 -4.96 -25.36
CA GLY A 217 10.99 -4.79 -26.78
C GLY A 217 9.90 -3.91 -27.42
N GLU A 218 9.55 -4.21 -28.65
CA GLU A 218 8.61 -3.41 -29.45
C GLU A 218 7.15 -3.50 -28.97
N THR A 219 6.78 -4.59 -28.29
CA THR A 219 5.42 -4.80 -27.72
C THR A 219 5.30 -4.32 -26.28
N ALA A 220 6.32 -3.68 -25.72
CA ALA A 220 6.34 -3.23 -24.33
C ALA A 220 5.13 -2.35 -23.99
N VAL A 221 4.82 -1.37 -24.83
CA VAL A 221 3.72 -0.42 -24.63
C VAL A 221 2.38 -1.15 -24.52
N GLU A 222 2.07 -2.01 -25.49
CA GLU A 222 0.82 -2.76 -25.54
C GLU A 222 0.68 -3.71 -24.34
N GLY A 223 1.77 -4.43 -24.00
CA GLY A 223 1.82 -5.32 -22.85
C GLY A 223 1.56 -4.59 -21.55
N ILE A 224 2.15 -3.43 -21.34
CA ILE A 224 1.93 -2.59 -20.13
C ILE A 224 0.49 -2.11 -20.07
N LEU A 225 -0.05 -1.56 -21.15
CA LEU A 225 -1.42 -1.05 -21.18
C LEU A 225 -2.45 -2.16 -20.94
N MET A 226 -2.22 -3.35 -21.48
CA MET A 226 -3.07 -4.51 -21.22
C MET A 226 -3.06 -4.90 -19.73
N GLN A 227 -1.90 -4.86 -19.07
CA GLN A 227 -1.78 -5.20 -17.66
C GLN A 227 -2.42 -4.14 -16.75
N ILE A 228 -2.20 -2.86 -17.03
CA ILE A 228 -2.78 -1.75 -16.26
C ILE A 228 -4.31 -1.72 -16.37
N LYS A 229 -4.88 -2.08 -17.54
CA LYS A 229 -6.32 -2.11 -17.78
C LYS A 229 -7.03 -3.37 -17.25
N LYS A 230 -6.31 -4.34 -16.69
CA LYS A 230 -6.89 -5.57 -16.11
C LYS A 230 -7.82 -5.28 -14.92
N LYS A 231 -8.52 -6.34 -14.45
CA LYS A 231 -9.41 -6.29 -13.29
C LYS A 231 -8.75 -5.64 -12.07
N ASN A 232 -9.55 -4.91 -11.32
CA ASN A 232 -9.12 -4.18 -10.14
C ASN A 232 -9.19 -5.00 -8.86
N LEU A 233 -8.12 -4.96 -8.07
CA LEU A 233 -8.04 -5.56 -6.74
C LEU A 233 -8.48 -4.58 -5.63
N PHE A 234 -8.30 -3.28 -5.86
CA PHE A 234 -8.56 -2.22 -4.89
C PHE A 234 -10.01 -1.73 -4.98
N GLU A 235 -10.46 -0.94 -4.00
CA GLU A 235 -11.84 -0.43 -3.96
C GLU A 235 -12.11 0.61 -5.06
N GLY A 236 -11.23 1.56 -5.29
CA GLY A 236 -11.34 2.58 -6.35
C GLY A 236 -11.22 2.02 -7.79
N GLU A 237 -11.48 2.85 -8.77
CA GLU A 237 -11.39 2.51 -10.19
C GLU A 237 -10.49 3.51 -10.95
N ILE A 238 -9.68 3.03 -11.90
CA ILE A 238 -8.79 3.88 -12.70
C ILE A 238 -9.58 4.97 -13.45
N ARG A 239 -10.73 4.61 -14.00
CA ARG A 239 -11.54 5.52 -14.81
C ARG A 239 -12.04 6.74 -14.04
N ASP A 240 -12.12 6.65 -12.72
CA ASP A 240 -12.62 7.71 -11.86
C ASP A 240 -11.47 8.53 -11.22
N ALA A 241 -10.22 8.25 -11.60
CA ALA A 241 -9.04 8.93 -11.10
C ALA A 241 -9.02 10.43 -11.51
N LYS A 242 -8.73 11.29 -10.54
CA LYS A 242 -8.46 12.73 -10.77
C LYS A 242 -6.99 13.08 -10.59
N ARG A 243 -6.26 12.25 -9.85
CA ARG A 243 -4.83 12.41 -9.59
C ARG A 243 -4.12 11.11 -9.90
N VAL A 244 -3.02 11.21 -10.61
CA VAL A 244 -2.25 10.06 -11.09
C VAL A 244 -0.77 10.33 -10.91
N LEU A 245 -0.08 9.38 -10.30
CA LEU A 245 1.37 9.30 -10.25
C LEU A 245 1.81 8.11 -11.09
N LEU A 246 2.70 8.36 -12.04
CA LEU A 246 3.31 7.33 -12.87
C LEU A 246 4.81 7.27 -12.57
N SER A 247 5.30 6.10 -12.25
CA SER A 247 6.72 5.81 -12.16
C SER A 247 7.11 4.87 -13.27
N PHE A 248 8.08 5.30 -14.05
CA PHE A 248 8.70 4.47 -15.08
C PHE A 248 10.09 4.05 -14.62
N THR A 249 10.36 2.75 -14.66
CA THR A 249 11.72 2.20 -14.53
C THR A 249 12.11 1.63 -15.88
N THR A 250 13.21 2.14 -16.46
CA THR A 250 13.63 1.80 -17.82
C THR A 250 15.13 1.62 -17.91
N GLY A 251 15.61 1.01 -19.00
CA GLY A 251 17.00 1.18 -19.45
C GLY A 251 17.19 2.53 -20.16
N ASN A 252 18.43 2.86 -20.54
CA ASN A 252 18.75 4.06 -21.33
C ASN A 252 18.32 3.95 -22.81
N ASP A 253 17.95 2.77 -23.26
CA ASP A 253 17.59 2.41 -24.64
C ASP A 253 16.10 2.60 -24.96
N VAL A 254 15.30 3.09 -24.01
CA VAL A 254 13.85 3.28 -24.17
C VAL A 254 13.54 4.66 -24.74
N PRO A 255 12.83 4.76 -25.87
CA PRO A 255 12.45 6.03 -26.47
C PRO A 255 11.41 6.78 -25.62
N LEU A 256 11.52 8.10 -25.54
CA LEU A 256 10.52 8.96 -24.88
C LEU A 256 9.12 8.80 -25.50
N SER A 257 9.03 8.48 -26.78
CA SER A 257 7.77 8.21 -27.47
C SER A 257 6.99 7.04 -26.86
N ASP A 258 7.68 6.03 -26.31
CA ASP A 258 7.02 4.89 -25.68
C ASP A 258 6.45 5.28 -24.31
N ILE A 259 7.16 6.11 -23.55
CA ILE A 259 6.65 6.71 -22.31
C ILE A 259 5.40 7.55 -22.58
N GLN A 260 5.42 8.35 -23.66
CA GLN A 260 4.26 9.15 -24.07
C GLN A 260 3.06 8.27 -24.46
N LYS A 261 3.26 7.20 -25.25
CA LYS A 261 2.20 6.26 -25.61
C LYS A 261 1.58 5.56 -24.40
N ILE A 262 2.41 5.13 -23.44
CA ILE A 262 1.92 4.52 -22.21
C ILE A 262 1.09 5.53 -21.42
N THR A 263 1.61 6.75 -21.23
CA THR A 263 0.92 7.82 -20.51
C THR A 263 -0.41 8.15 -21.18
N GLN A 264 -0.45 8.33 -22.49
CA GLN A 264 -1.66 8.59 -23.25
C GLN A 264 -2.66 7.44 -23.10
N GLY A 265 -2.23 6.20 -23.30
CA GLY A 265 -3.10 5.03 -23.21
C GLY A 265 -3.67 4.81 -21.79
N ILE A 266 -3.01 5.32 -20.73
CA ILE A 266 -3.53 5.34 -19.36
C ILE A 266 -4.56 6.47 -19.22
N THR A 267 -4.24 7.69 -19.69
CA THR A 267 -5.15 8.84 -19.57
C THR A 267 -6.43 8.68 -20.38
N ASP A 268 -6.39 7.99 -21.51
CA ASP A 268 -7.56 7.68 -22.34
C ASP A 268 -8.63 6.83 -21.62
N VAL A 269 -8.24 6.10 -20.59
CA VAL A 269 -9.19 5.29 -19.78
C VAL A 269 -9.90 6.13 -18.72
N ILE A 270 -9.32 7.28 -18.35
CA ILE A 270 -9.81 8.15 -17.28
C ILE A 270 -10.91 9.05 -17.85
N LYS A 271 -12.04 9.16 -17.11
CA LYS A 271 -13.18 9.97 -17.53
C LYS A 271 -12.93 11.49 -17.50
N TYR A 272 -12.05 11.93 -16.62
CA TYR A 272 -11.82 13.34 -16.38
C TYR A 272 -10.75 13.89 -17.33
N LYS A 273 -11.03 15.03 -17.98
CA LYS A 273 -10.06 15.69 -18.87
C LYS A 273 -8.97 16.44 -18.13
N ASN A 274 -9.31 16.99 -16.94
CA ASN A 274 -8.37 17.77 -16.11
C ASN A 274 -7.89 16.92 -14.93
N ILE A 275 -6.99 15.97 -15.21
CA ILE A 275 -6.33 15.18 -14.17
C ILE A 275 -5.04 15.84 -13.73
N LYS A 276 -4.70 15.72 -12.45
CA LYS A 276 -3.35 16.02 -11.98
C LYS A 276 -2.46 14.81 -12.25
N LEU A 277 -1.61 14.92 -13.26
CA LEU A 277 -0.68 13.88 -13.66
C LEU A 277 0.73 14.27 -13.24
N ILE A 278 1.36 13.42 -12.43
CA ILE A 278 2.76 13.53 -12.01
C ILE A 278 3.46 12.26 -12.49
N TRP A 279 4.64 12.41 -13.07
CA TRP A 279 5.39 11.26 -13.53
C TRP A 279 6.90 11.44 -13.35
N GLY A 280 7.60 10.33 -13.17
CA GLY A 280 9.05 10.30 -13.05
C GLY A 280 9.66 9.08 -13.72
N ILE A 281 10.95 9.18 -14.03
CA ILE A 281 11.72 8.12 -14.69
C ILE A 281 12.95 7.80 -13.85
N ILE A 282 13.11 6.52 -13.53
CA ILE A 282 14.29 5.93 -12.90
C ILE A 282 15.01 5.07 -13.93
N ILE A 283 16.29 5.30 -14.12
CA ILE A 283 17.11 4.45 -14.98
C ILE A 283 17.64 3.28 -14.17
N ASN A 284 17.38 2.08 -14.65
CA ASN A 284 17.94 0.85 -14.11
C ASN A 284 18.86 0.20 -15.16
N PRO A 285 20.18 0.18 -14.93
CA PRO A 285 21.13 -0.38 -15.89
C PRO A 285 20.87 -1.86 -16.23
N SER A 286 20.23 -2.63 -15.33
CA SER A 286 19.87 -4.03 -15.60
C SER A 286 18.75 -4.19 -16.63
N TYR A 287 18.09 -3.09 -17.03
CA TYR A 287 17.02 -3.07 -18.05
C TYR A 287 17.54 -2.73 -19.45
N GLU A 288 18.82 -2.39 -19.55
CA GLU A 288 19.48 -2.14 -20.84
C GLU A 288 19.51 -3.41 -21.72
N PHE A 289 19.56 -3.21 -23.01
CA PHE A 289 19.57 -4.24 -24.07
C PHE A 289 18.26 -4.97 -24.34
N ASN A 290 17.25 -4.86 -23.46
CA ASN A 290 15.96 -5.54 -23.64
C ASN A 290 14.78 -4.58 -23.87
N LYS A 291 15.03 -3.28 -23.94
CA LYS A 291 13.98 -2.25 -23.95
C LYS A 291 12.90 -2.55 -22.91
N LYS A 292 13.35 -2.92 -21.69
CA LYS A 292 12.43 -3.23 -20.61
C LYS A 292 11.88 -1.95 -20.03
N ILE A 293 10.56 -1.92 -19.87
CA ILE A 293 9.84 -0.84 -19.19
C ILE A 293 9.00 -1.48 -18.09
N LYS A 294 9.12 -0.95 -16.87
CA LYS A 294 8.19 -1.21 -15.78
C LYS A 294 7.47 0.09 -15.43
N THR A 295 6.17 0.05 -15.41
CA THR A 295 5.32 1.19 -15.06
C THR A 295 4.54 0.86 -13.80
N VAL A 296 4.66 1.69 -12.78
CA VAL A 296 3.80 1.66 -11.60
C VAL A 296 2.92 2.90 -11.63
N MET A 297 1.62 2.69 -11.59
CA MET A 297 0.61 3.73 -11.52
C MET A 297 -0.01 3.72 -10.13
N ILE A 298 -0.07 4.88 -9.50
CA ILE A 298 -0.82 5.11 -8.27
C ILE A 298 -1.82 6.22 -8.58
N SER A 299 -3.09 5.97 -8.33
CA SER A 299 -4.14 6.94 -8.66
C SER A 299 -5.17 7.06 -7.55
N SER A 300 -5.80 8.23 -7.46
CA SER A 300 -6.87 8.53 -6.50
C SER A 300 -8.00 9.33 -7.15
N GLU A 301 -9.21 9.22 -6.57
CA GLU A 301 -10.41 9.89 -7.06
C GLU A 301 -10.58 11.32 -6.53
N GLN A 302 -9.89 11.71 -5.47
CA GLN A 302 -10.02 13.04 -4.83
C GLN A 302 -8.89 13.98 -5.24
#